data_5ab88b3e440fe7798d071602f7127156
#
_entry.id   5ab88b3e440fe7798d071602f7127156
#
_cell.length_a   1.000
_cell.length_b   1.000
_cell.length_c   1.000
_cell.angle_alpha   90.00
_cell.angle_beta   90.00
_cell.angle_gamma   90.00
#
_symmetry.space_group_name_H-M   'P 1'
#
loop_
_entity.id
_entity.type
_entity.pdbx_description
1 polymer ?
#
loop_
_entity_poly.entity_id
_entity_poly.type
_entity_poly.pdbx_seq_one_letter_code
_entity_poly.pdbx_strand_id
1 'polypeptide(L)'
;QAPLIDTSTASTGAVINTEQLNNLPSGGRSAFLFAVTVPTVVASGDAQFNRQQDQTNASLLSLGGGTRRGNNYLVDGVPITDLRNRASANPSLEALEGVNVQVHQYDAETGRTGGGTFNTATKSGGNNWHGSGFYQTRPKWGMSQNYYAERQGVPLPNTYFHLGGGAVE
;
A
#
# COMPACT_ATOMS: atom_id res chain seq x y z
N GLN A 1 -8.54 -15.73 18.03
CA GLN A 1 -7.53 -15.83 19.09
C GLN A 1 -6.59 -14.65 18.91
N ALA A 2 -6.32 -13.90 20.00
CA ALA A 2 -5.31 -12.85 19.94
C ALA A 2 -3.96 -13.48 19.56
N PRO A 3 -3.18 -12.85 18.69
CA PRO A 3 -1.85 -13.35 18.37
C PRO A 3 -1.02 -13.40 19.65
N LEU A 4 -0.42 -14.54 19.92
CA LEU A 4 0.55 -14.67 20.98
C LEU A 4 1.65 -13.64 20.76
N ILE A 5 2.00 -12.91 21.80
CA ILE A 5 3.14 -12.01 21.76
C ILE A 5 4.37 -12.85 21.49
N ASP A 6 4.97 -12.67 20.35
CA ASP A 6 6.24 -13.32 20.02
C ASP A 6 7.34 -12.60 20.78
N THR A 7 7.88 -13.30 21.79
CA THR A 7 8.97 -12.76 22.63
C THR A 7 10.34 -13.19 22.12
N SER A 8 10.39 -13.97 21.05
CA SER A 8 11.64 -14.48 20.47
C SER A 8 12.25 -13.52 19.47
N THR A 9 11.45 -12.66 18.88
CA THR A 9 11.90 -11.66 17.93
C THR A 9 11.48 -10.28 18.37
N ALA A 10 12.38 -9.31 18.28
CA ALA A 10 12.06 -7.91 18.55
C ALA A 10 11.52 -7.20 17.28
N SER A 11 11.10 -7.95 16.27
CA SER A 11 10.54 -7.39 15.04
C SER A 11 9.15 -6.81 15.31
N THR A 12 8.98 -5.54 15.00
CA THR A 12 7.68 -4.90 15.03
C THR A 12 7.15 -4.89 13.59
N GLY A 13 6.05 -5.56 13.36
CA GLY A 13 5.45 -5.65 12.05
C GLY A 13 3.97 -5.95 12.11
N ALA A 14 3.32 -5.89 10.97
CA ALA A 14 1.94 -6.31 10.81
C ALA A 14 1.79 -7.07 9.49
N VAL A 15 0.99 -8.11 9.53
CA VAL A 15 0.55 -8.84 8.35
C VAL A 15 -0.88 -8.40 8.05
N ILE A 16 -1.08 -7.88 6.86
CA ILE A 16 -2.40 -7.50 6.33
C ILE A 16 -2.83 -8.63 5.43
N ASN A 17 -3.88 -9.32 5.82
CA ASN A 17 -4.39 -10.50 5.10
C ASN A 17 -5.35 -10.10 3.97
N THR A 18 -5.72 -11.07 3.13
CA THR A 18 -6.63 -10.90 1.99
C THR A 18 -7.97 -10.31 2.39
N GLU A 19 -8.52 -10.69 3.53
CA GLU A 19 -9.80 -10.17 4.02
C GLU A 19 -9.72 -8.67 4.31
N GLN A 20 -8.64 -8.23 4.96
CA GLN A 20 -8.38 -6.82 5.21
C GLN A 20 -8.13 -6.04 3.92
N LEU A 21 -7.39 -6.63 2.96
CA LEU A 21 -7.13 -6.01 1.66
C LEU A 21 -8.42 -5.78 0.86
N ASN A 22 -9.38 -6.69 0.95
CA ASN A 22 -10.64 -6.59 0.24
C ASN A 22 -11.65 -5.67 0.92
N ASN A 23 -11.69 -5.65 2.24
CA ASN A 23 -12.72 -4.95 3.01
C ASN A 23 -12.32 -3.52 3.41
N LEU A 24 -11.04 -3.23 3.51
CA LEU A 24 -10.60 -1.88 3.85
C LEU A 24 -10.67 -0.95 2.62
N PRO A 25 -11.26 0.23 2.76
CA PRO A 25 -11.31 1.20 1.69
C PRO A 25 -9.90 1.72 1.38
N SER A 26 -9.45 1.53 0.16
CA SER A 26 -8.19 2.08 -0.34
C SER A 26 -8.45 3.07 -1.46
N GLY A 27 -7.94 4.27 -1.32
CA GLY A 27 -7.94 5.26 -2.39
C GLY A 27 -7.06 4.81 -3.55
N GLY A 28 -7.70 4.37 -4.66
CA GLY A 28 -6.99 3.90 -5.85
C GLY A 28 -6.39 2.49 -5.74
N ARG A 29 -6.81 1.69 -4.76
CA ARG A 29 -6.42 0.27 -4.60
C ARG A 29 -4.90 0.03 -4.56
N SER A 30 -4.17 0.92 -3.89
CA SER A 30 -2.74 0.74 -3.69
C SER A 30 -2.45 -0.16 -2.49
N ALA A 31 -1.69 -1.24 -2.71
CA ALA A 31 -1.26 -2.13 -1.65
C ALA A 31 -0.42 -1.41 -0.58
N PHE A 32 0.38 -0.43 -1.00
CA PHE A 32 1.27 0.29 -0.09
C PHE A 32 0.51 1.19 0.90
N LEU A 33 -0.67 1.71 0.52
CA LEU A 33 -1.45 2.56 1.40
C LEU A 33 -2.03 1.82 2.61
N PHE A 34 -2.17 0.50 2.53
CA PHE A 34 -2.59 -0.29 3.69
C PHE A 34 -1.55 -0.30 4.81
N ALA A 35 -0.28 -0.05 4.50
CA ALA A 35 0.74 0.08 5.53
C ALA A 35 0.43 1.20 6.54
N VAL A 36 -0.36 2.20 6.17
CA VAL A 36 -0.77 3.29 7.08
C VAL A 36 -1.66 2.80 8.23
N THR A 37 -2.25 1.61 8.10
CA THR A 37 -2.98 0.98 9.21
C THR A 37 -2.05 0.45 10.29
N VAL A 38 -0.77 0.29 9.98
CA VAL A 38 0.23 -0.16 10.93
C VAL A 38 0.67 1.03 11.80
N PRO A 39 0.63 0.91 13.13
CA PRO A 39 1.19 1.93 14.01
C PRO A 39 2.64 2.23 13.62
N THR A 40 3.06 3.49 13.72
CA THR A 40 4.42 3.94 13.33
C THR A 40 4.67 4.14 11.84
N VAL A 41 3.69 3.84 10.98
CA VAL A 41 3.77 4.15 9.55
C VAL A 41 3.06 5.47 9.28
N VAL A 42 3.78 6.40 8.68
CA VAL A 42 3.23 7.73 8.35
C VAL A 42 3.32 7.94 6.85
N ALA A 43 2.15 8.22 6.25
CA ALA A 43 2.11 8.73 4.89
C ALA A 43 2.55 10.19 4.88
N SER A 44 3.61 10.51 4.17
CA SER A 44 4.06 11.88 4.02
C SER A 44 3.85 12.36 2.59
N GLY A 45 3.06 13.42 2.44
CA GLY A 45 2.65 13.96 1.17
C GLY A 45 1.31 13.40 0.68
N ASP A 46 0.98 13.70 -0.56
CA ASP A 46 -0.28 13.30 -1.17
C ASP A 46 -0.18 11.88 -1.73
N ALA A 47 -0.45 10.91 -0.88
CA ALA A 47 -0.42 9.48 -1.21
C ALA A 47 -1.74 8.99 -1.83
N GLN A 48 -2.50 9.85 -2.49
CA GLN A 48 -3.89 9.55 -2.87
C GLN A 48 -4.05 8.76 -4.15
N PHE A 49 -3.01 8.65 -4.98
CA PHE A 49 -3.19 8.11 -6.32
C PHE A 49 -2.41 6.84 -6.54
N ASN A 50 -3.14 5.89 -7.06
CA ASN A 50 -2.63 4.65 -7.55
C ASN A 50 -2.43 4.74 -9.07
N ARG A 51 -1.21 4.70 -9.51
CA ARG A 51 -0.86 4.33 -10.88
C ARG A 51 0.00 3.08 -10.81
N GLN A 52 -0.02 2.27 -11.84
CA GLN A 52 0.80 1.05 -11.91
C GLN A 52 2.29 1.31 -11.69
N GLN A 53 2.74 2.49 -12.03
CA GLN A 53 4.04 3.00 -11.62
C GLN A 53 3.79 3.99 -10.47
N ASP A 54 4.55 3.89 -9.40
CA ASP A 54 4.43 4.77 -8.24
C ASP A 54 4.87 6.22 -8.56
N GLN A 55 4.20 6.83 -9.52
CA GLN A 55 4.46 8.21 -9.92
C GLN A 55 3.93 9.23 -8.93
N THR A 56 3.07 8.81 -8.02
CA THR A 56 2.37 9.67 -7.08
C THR A 56 2.84 9.51 -5.64
N ASN A 57 3.99 8.87 -5.45
CA ASN A 57 4.61 8.66 -4.14
C ASN A 57 3.78 7.78 -3.17
N ALA A 58 2.92 6.91 -3.69
CA ALA A 58 2.11 6.02 -2.85
C ALA A 58 2.98 5.05 -2.02
N SER A 59 4.16 4.71 -2.53
CA SER A 59 5.14 3.89 -1.81
C SER A 59 6.09 4.71 -0.91
N LEU A 60 6.07 6.04 -0.97
CA LEU A 60 6.96 6.86 -0.14
C LEU A 60 6.38 7.06 1.26
N LEU A 61 6.34 6.00 2.01
CA LEU A 61 5.91 5.98 3.40
C LEU A 61 7.12 6.10 4.33
N SER A 62 6.93 6.74 5.47
CA SER A 62 7.89 6.68 6.57
C SER A 62 7.52 5.50 7.44
N LEU A 63 8.35 4.47 7.49
CA LEU A 63 8.18 3.31 8.34
C LEU A 63 9.07 3.48 9.57
N GLY A 64 8.47 3.36 10.76
CA GLY A 64 9.19 3.40 12.02
C GLY A 64 10.01 4.65 12.29
N GLY A 65 9.61 5.81 11.77
CA GLY A 65 10.39 7.03 11.89
C GLY A 65 11.58 7.14 10.93
N GLY A 66 11.76 6.14 10.06
CA GLY A 66 12.75 6.21 8.99
C GLY A 66 12.43 7.25 7.92
N THR A 67 13.37 7.51 7.03
CA THR A 67 13.15 8.42 5.92
C THR A 67 12.20 7.83 4.89
N ARG A 68 11.45 8.68 4.18
CA ARG A 68 10.54 8.28 3.08
C ARG A 68 11.20 7.43 1.99
N ARG A 69 12.50 7.52 1.86
CA ARG A 69 13.31 6.79 0.87
C ARG A 69 14.23 5.76 1.53
N GLY A 70 13.94 5.39 2.76
CA GLY A 70 14.70 4.40 3.51
C GLY A 70 14.10 3.00 3.49
N ASN A 71 13.00 2.80 2.77
CA ASN A 71 12.28 1.53 2.78
C ASN A 71 12.72 0.60 1.65
N ASN A 72 12.53 -0.70 1.87
CA ASN A 72 12.70 -1.72 0.85
C ASN A 72 11.35 -2.32 0.49
N TYR A 73 11.07 -2.43 -0.82
CA TYR A 73 9.83 -2.98 -1.35
C TYR A 73 10.12 -4.27 -2.09
N LEU A 74 9.39 -5.32 -1.74
CA LEU A 74 9.55 -6.66 -2.30
C LEU A 74 8.20 -7.21 -2.79
N VAL A 75 8.27 -8.06 -3.79
CA VAL A 75 7.19 -8.94 -4.23
C VAL A 75 7.72 -10.36 -4.16
N ASP A 76 7.07 -11.22 -3.39
CA ASP A 76 7.49 -12.61 -3.13
C ASP A 76 8.97 -12.72 -2.71
N GLY A 77 9.44 -11.75 -1.90
CA GLY A 77 10.83 -11.68 -1.49
C GLY A 77 11.80 -11.08 -2.51
N VAL A 78 11.36 -10.79 -3.73
CA VAL A 78 12.18 -10.18 -4.77
C VAL A 78 12.13 -8.66 -4.66
N PRO A 79 13.27 -7.98 -4.53
CA PRO A 79 13.31 -6.52 -4.44
C PRO A 79 12.78 -5.84 -5.71
N ILE A 80 11.79 -4.96 -5.54
CA ILE A 80 11.25 -4.11 -6.61
C ILE A 80 11.54 -2.63 -6.37
N THR A 81 12.50 -2.34 -5.52
CA THR A 81 12.90 -0.97 -5.18
C THR A 81 13.75 -0.38 -6.31
N ASP A 82 13.33 0.75 -6.86
CA ASP A 82 14.06 1.47 -7.90
C ASP A 82 15.28 2.25 -7.34
N LEU A 83 16.07 2.85 -8.23
CA LEU A 83 17.23 3.67 -7.86
C LEU A 83 16.88 4.93 -7.05
N ARG A 84 15.61 5.32 -7.05
CA ARG A 84 15.08 6.44 -6.26
C ARG A 84 14.45 5.99 -4.95
N ASN A 85 14.66 4.72 -4.60
CA ASN A 85 14.08 4.06 -3.42
C ASN A 85 12.54 4.14 -3.36
N ARG A 86 11.90 3.90 -4.49
CA ARG A 86 10.46 3.75 -4.62
C ARG A 86 10.16 2.35 -5.15
N ALA A 87 8.95 1.89 -4.95
CA ALA A 87 8.50 0.68 -5.64
C ALA A 87 8.42 0.95 -7.15
N SER A 88 9.05 0.11 -7.94
CA SER A 88 9.01 0.20 -9.41
C SER A 88 7.69 -0.29 -10.00
N ALA A 89 6.96 -1.09 -9.24
CA ALA A 89 5.64 -1.60 -9.59
C ALA A 89 4.70 -1.57 -8.39
N ASN A 90 3.41 -1.44 -8.64
CA ASN A 90 2.37 -1.58 -7.63
C ASN A 90 1.51 -2.80 -8.01
N PRO A 91 1.65 -3.91 -7.29
CA PRO A 91 0.88 -5.11 -7.59
C PRO A 91 -0.61 -4.86 -7.38
N SER A 92 -1.45 -5.47 -8.23
CA SER A 92 -2.90 -5.40 -8.11
C SER A 92 -3.36 -6.10 -6.83
N LEU A 93 -4.31 -5.51 -6.12
CA LEU A 93 -4.86 -6.12 -4.89
C LEU A 93 -5.49 -7.49 -5.15
N GLU A 94 -6.01 -7.70 -6.35
CA GLU A 94 -6.61 -8.97 -6.75
C GLU A 94 -5.59 -10.10 -6.81
N ALA A 95 -4.34 -9.77 -7.15
CA ALA A 95 -3.25 -10.73 -7.25
C ALA A 95 -2.54 -10.98 -5.91
N LEU A 96 -2.90 -10.24 -4.86
CA LEU A 96 -2.23 -10.35 -3.57
C LEU A 96 -2.96 -11.28 -2.61
N GLU A 97 -2.21 -12.17 -1.99
CA GLU A 97 -2.64 -12.96 -0.84
C GLU A 97 -2.51 -12.16 0.45
N GLY A 98 -1.43 -11.38 0.57
CA GLY A 98 -1.19 -10.58 1.76
C GLY A 98 -0.04 -9.61 1.62
N VAL A 99 0.06 -8.76 2.62
CA VAL A 99 1.12 -7.75 2.72
C VAL A 99 1.75 -7.86 4.10
N ASN A 100 3.06 -8.02 4.14
CA ASN A 100 3.85 -8.03 5.35
C ASN A 100 4.65 -6.73 5.45
N VAL A 101 4.38 -5.97 6.49
CA VAL A 101 5.08 -4.72 6.79
C VAL A 101 5.93 -4.93 8.04
N GLN A 102 7.24 -4.88 7.89
CA GLN A 102 8.20 -4.99 8.99
C GLN A 102 8.86 -3.64 9.24
N VAL A 103 8.84 -3.23 10.51
CA VAL A 103 9.37 -1.96 10.96
C VAL A 103 10.48 -2.24 11.98
N HIS A 104 11.63 -1.62 11.81
CA HIS A 104 12.80 -1.64 12.70
C HIS A 104 13.62 -2.93 12.79
N GLN A 105 13.11 -4.09 12.50
CA GLN A 105 13.93 -5.30 12.50
C GLN A 105 13.62 -6.18 11.33
N TYR A 106 14.60 -6.41 10.54
CA TYR A 106 14.59 -7.27 9.37
C TYR A 106 15.80 -8.18 9.45
N ASP A 107 15.67 -9.36 8.90
CA ASP A 107 16.77 -10.29 8.77
C ASP A 107 17.89 -9.73 7.90
N ALA A 108 19.10 -10.23 8.09
CA ALA A 108 20.26 -9.81 7.31
C ALA A 108 20.07 -9.99 5.80
N GLU A 109 19.18 -10.91 5.39
CA GLU A 109 18.82 -11.15 3.99
C GLU A 109 18.02 -9.99 3.38
N THR A 110 17.22 -9.30 4.18
CA THR A 110 16.36 -8.19 3.73
C THR A 110 16.95 -6.81 4.00
N GLY A 111 18.22 -6.74 4.38
CA GLY A 111 18.95 -5.52 4.67
C GLY A 111 18.84 -4.45 3.56
N ARG A 112 19.58 -3.36 3.69
CA ARG A 112 19.54 -2.19 2.80
C ARG A 112 18.34 -1.26 3.03
N THR A 113 17.83 -1.23 4.23
CA THR A 113 16.75 -0.32 4.59
C THR A 113 17.07 0.46 5.87
N GLY A 114 16.79 1.74 5.89
CA GLY A 114 16.89 2.60 7.08
C GLY A 114 15.54 2.87 7.74
N GLY A 115 14.46 2.31 7.21
CA GLY A 115 13.10 2.47 7.71
C GLY A 115 12.44 1.14 7.98
N GLY A 116 12.04 0.43 6.95
CA GLY A 116 11.36 -0.85 7.07
C GLY A 116 11.27 -1.57 5.73
N THR A 117 10.73 -2.77 5.80
CA THR A 117 10.52 -3.65 4.64
C THR A 117 9.04 -3.85 4.41
N PHE A 118 8.65 -3.72 3.16
CA PHE A 118 7.31 -3.97 2.69
C PHE A 118 7.35 -5.12 1.69
N ASN A 119 6.84 -6.27 2.08
CA ASN A 119 6.80 -7.46 1.24
C ASN A 119 5.36 -7.84 0.90
N THR A 120 5.07 -7.93 -0.38
CA THR A 120 3.77 -8.37 -0.90
C THR A 120 3.88 -9.82 -1.35
N ALA A 121 2.98 -10.66 -0.87
CA ALA A 121 2.85 -12.04 -1.30
C ALA A 121 1.78 -12.15 -2.37
N THR A 122 2.10 -12.77 -3.49
CA THR A 122 1.12 -13.03 -4.56
C THR A 122 0.37 -14.32 -4.30
N LYS A 123 -0.87 -14.39 -4.76
CA LYS A 123 -1.68 -15.59 -4.68
C LYS A 123 -1.08 -16.68 -5.56
N SER A 124 -1.13 -17.90 -5.08
CA SER A 124 -0.86 -19.09 -5.90
C SER A 124 -2.13 -19.54 -6.59
N GLY A 125 -2.04 -19.88 -7.86
CA GLY A 125 -3.18 -20.38 -8.63
C GLY A 125 -3.73 -21.68 -8.07
N GLY A 126 -5.04 -21.90 -8.22
CA GLY A 126 -5.74 -23.11 -7.83
C GLY A 126 -6.12 -23.98 -9.04
N ASN A 127 -6.78 -25.11 -8.75
CA ASN A 127 -7.29 -26.01 -9.80
C ASN A 127 -8.72 -25.65 -10.26
N ASN A 128 -9.34 -24.67 -9.63
CA ASN A 128 -10.67 -24.19 -9.96
C ASN A 128 -10.58 -22.76 -10.47
N TRP A 129 -11.35 -22.45 -11.50
CA TRP A 129 -11.41 -21.10 -12.02
C TRP A 129 -12.13 -20.17 -11.06
N HIS A 130 -11.46 -19.11 -10.66
CA HIS A 130 -12.03 -18.03 -9.86
C HIS A 130 -11.86 -16.71 -10.59
N GLY A 131 -12.81 -15.81 -10.43
CA GLY A 131 -12.72 -14.50 -11.03
C GLY A 131 -13.30 -13.44 -10.13
N SER A 132 -12.70 -12.27 -10.17
CA SER A 132 -13.18 -11.08 -9.48
C SER A 132 -13.14 -9.86 -10.40
N GLY A 133 -14.06 -8.94 -10.19
CA GLY A 133 -14.08 -7.69 -10.92
C GLY A 133 -14.39 -6.54 -9.97
N PHE A 134 -13.79 -5.39 -10.23
CA PHE A 134 -14.05 -4.19 -9.45
C PHE A 134 -14.19 -2.96 -10.33
N TYR A 135 -14.91 -1.99 -9.84
CA TYR A 135 -15.00 -0.67 -10.42
C TYR A 135 -15.05 0.39 -9.33
N GLN A 136 -14.13 1.32 -9.38
CA GLN A 136 -14.05 2.43 -8.44
C GLN A 136 -14.21 3.75 -9.20
N THR A 137 -15.08 4.62 -8.71
CA THR A 137 -15.25 5.95 -9.27
C THR A 137 -15.27 6.99 -8.17
N ARG A 138 -14.75 8.17 -8.48
CA ARG A 138 -14.84 9.35 -7.61
C ARG A 138 -15.46 10.49 -8.39
N PRO A 139 -16.79 10.59 -8.39
CA PRO A 139 -17.50 11.65 -9.09
C PRO A 139 -17.35 12.97 -8.33
N LYS A 140 -17.40 14.08 -9.06
CA LYS A 140 -17.28 15.44 -8.50
C LYS A 140 -18.29 15.71 -7.38
N TRP A 141 -19.52 15.23 -7.51
CA TRP A 141 -20.58 15.43 -6.51
C TRP A 141 -20.30 14.73 -5.16
N GLY A 142 -19.45 13.73 -5.15
CA GLY A 142 -19.03 13.03 -3.94
C GLY A 142 -17.74 13.57 -3.30
N MET A 143 -17.19 14.66 -3.83
CA MET A 143 -15.98 15.29 -3.33
C MET A 143 -16.33 16.48 -2.45
N SER A 144 -15.70 16.57 -1.29
CA SER A 144 -15.69 17.77 -0.46
C SER A 144 -14.37 18.50 -0.64
N GLN A 145 -14.44 19.80 -0.47
CA GLN A 145 -13.30 20.69 -0.53
C GLN A 145 -12.67 20.84 0.85
N ASN A 146 -11.37 21.09 0.88
CA ASN A 146 -10.70 21.49 2.11
C ASN A 146 -11.29 22.81 2.61
N TYR A 147 -11.58 22.91 3.90
CA TYR A 147 -12.17 24.07 4.55
C TYR A 147 -11.51 25.40 4.16
N TYR A 148 -10.19 25.45 4.12
CA TYR A 148 -9.46 26.66 3.76
C TYR A 148 -9.63 27.07 2.30
N ALA A 149 -9.71 26.11 1.39
CA ALA A 149 -9.93 26.37 -0.03
C ALA A 149 -11.36 26.84 -0.29
N GLU A 150 -12.34 26.25 0.39
CA GLU A 150 -13.73 26.67 0.35
C GLU A 150 -13.89 28.10 0.85
N ARG A 151 -13.25 28.44 1.97
CA ARG A 151 -13.26 29.79 2.54
C ARG A 151 -12.60 30.84 1.63
N GLN A 152 -11.64 30.45 0.83
CA GLN A 152 -10.96 31.30 -0.15
C GLN A 152 -11.72 31.40 -1.48
N GLY A 153 -12.85 30.70 -1.63
CA GLY A 153 -13.63 30.71 -2.85
C GLY A 153 -12.97 29.99 -4.02
N VAL A 154 -12.00 29.12 -3.77
CA VAL A 154 -11.35 28.33 -4.82
C VAL A 154 -12.34 27.26 -5.31
N PRO A 155 -12.66 27.20 -6.61
CA PRO A 155 -13.59 26.21 -7.11
C PRO A 155 -13.01 24.78 -7.01
N LEU A 156 -13.89 23.80 -6.76
CA LEU A 156 -13.52 22.38 -6.82
C LEU A 156 -12.89 22.04 -8.18
N PRO A 157 -11.71 21.41 -8.20
CA PRO A 157 -11.09 21.00 -9.44
C PRO A 157 -12.01 19.99 -10.18
N ASN A 158 -12.09 20.13 -11.48
CA ASN A 158 -12.89 19.23 -12.31
C ASN A 158 -12.10 17.96 -12.61
N THR A 159 -11.95 17.12 -11.60
CA THR A 159 -11.22 15.86 -11.71
C THR A 159 -12.19 14.70 -11.75
N TYR A 160 -11.97 13.79 -12.70
CA TYR A 160 -12.67 12.51 -12.79
C TYR A 160 -11.68 11.40 -12.46
N PHE A 161 -12.13 10.46 -11.67
CA PHE A 161 -11.35 9.25 -11.40
C PHE A 161 -12.23 8.04 -11.65
N HIS A 162 -11.77 7.19 -12.54
CA HIS A 162 -12.38 5.90 -12.85
C HIS A 162 -11.29 4.84 -12.86
N LEU A 163 -11.46 3.80 -12.11
CA LEU A 163 -10.57 2.66 -12.04
C LEU A 163 -11.41 1.39 -12.11
N GLY A 164 -11.15 0.56 -13.11
CA GLY A 164 -11.80 -0.73 -13.24
C GLY A 164 -10.77 -1.80 -13.58
N GLY A 165 -11.03 -2.99 -13.13
CA GLY A 165 -10.17 -4.13 -13.39
C GLY A 165 -10.81 -5.43 -12.96
N GLY A 166 -10.12 -6.52 -13.24
CA GLY A 166 -10.53 -7.84 -12.84
C GLY A 166 -9.36 -8.80 -12.88
N ALA A 167 -9.49 -9.89 -12.16
CA ALA A 167 -8.56 -11.00 -12.17
C ALA A 167 -9.32 -12.29 -12.45
N VAL A 168 -8.65 -13.21 -13.13
CA VAL A 168 -9.08 -14.58 -13.34
C VAL A 168 -7.94 -15.48 -12.88
N GLU A 169 -8.24 -16.40 -12.00
CA GLU A 169 -7.29 -17.33 -11.37
C GLU A 169 -7.70 -18.76 -11.67
#